data_87f3d4edc914fb7573dcb29caa516630
#
_entry.id   87f3d4edc914fb7573dcb29caa516630
#
_cell.length_a   1.000
_cell.length_b   1.000
_cell.length_c   1.000
_cell.angle_alpha   90.00
_cell.angle_beta   90.00
_cell.angle_gamma   90.00
#
_symmetry.space_group_name_H-M   'P 1'
#
loop_
_entity.id
_entity.type
_entity.pdbx_description
1 polymer ?
#
loop_
_entity_poly.entity_id
_entity_poly.type
_entity_poly.pdbx_seq_one_letter_code
_entity_poly.pdbx_strand_id
1 'polypeptide(L)'
;MPMLPVAPDVFQVYDTTLRDGAQQEGLRLTVHDKVRIARALDDLGVTFIEGGWPGANPNDTAFFAAAAKGELGLKTSQLVAFGATRKVGGKASRDPLTRALLDAETPAITLVAKSHDAHVYRALRTTLEENLAMITDTVAFLTKEGRRVFVDAEHFFDGYRANPAYALEVVKTAADAGAEVVILCDTNGGMLPGWMGEVVSAAGQVGIDLGIHCHNDTGCAVANTIAAVDAGAMHVQGTINGHGERTGNADLITVLA
;
A
#
# COMPACT_ATOMS: atom_id res chain seq x y z
N MET A 1 -26.09 6.68 -16.20
CA MET A 1 -24.82 6.93 -16.91
C MET A 1 -24.34 5.59 -17.46
N PRO A 2 -23.97 5.48 -18.74
CA PRO A 2 -23.34 4.26 -19.21
C PRO A 2 -21.99 4.13 -18.51
N MET A 3 -21.76 3.02 -17.81
CA MET A 3 -20.44 2.67 -17.32
C MET A 3 -19.48 2.59 -18.52
N LEU A 4 -18.43 3.36 -18.50
CA LEU A 4 -17.33 3.16 -19.44
C LEU A 4 -16.75 1.76 -19.16
N PRO A 5 -16.54 0.91 -20.17
CA PRO A 5 -15.91 -0.38 -19.94
C PRO A 5 -14.46 -0.14 -19.49
N VAL A 6 -14.20 -0.32 -18.20
CA VAL A 6 -12.84 -0.42 -17.69
C VAL A 6 -12.28 -1.73 -18.21
N ALA A 7 -11.21 -1.69 -18.97
CA ALA A 7 -10.54 -2.90 -19.41
C ALA A 7 -10.13 -3.70 -18.16
N PRO A 8 -10.44 -5.01 -18.06
CA PRO A 8 -10.16 -5.81 -16.86
C PRO A 8 -8.68 -5.86 -16.47
N ASP A 9 -7.78 -5.53 -17.39
CA ASP A 9 -6.33 -5.52 -17.15
C ASP A 9 -5.80 -4.21 -16.51
N VAL A 10 -6.67 -3.24 -16.22
CA VAL A 10 -6.29 -1.91 -15.73
C VAL A 10 -6.66 -1.74 -14.25
N PHE A 11 -7.77 -2.34 -13.79
CA PHE A 11 -8.21 -2.21 -12.40
C PHE A 11 -7.56 -3.26 -11.50
N GLN A 12 -6.95 -2.83 -10.40
CA GLN A 12 -6.20 -3.69 -9.50
C GLN A 12 -6.86 -3.78 -8.13
N VAL A 13 -7.21 -4.98 -7.72
CA VAL A 13 -7.69 -5.28 -6.36
C VAL A 13 -6.53 -5.81 -5.52
N TYR A 14 -6.22 -5.12 -4.44
CA TYR A 14 -5.09 -5.39 -3.57
C TYR A 14 -5.57 -5.70 -2.15
N ASP A 15 -5.39 -6.94 -1.71
CA ASP A 15 -5.81 -7.37 -0.37
C ASP A 15 -4.68 -7.20 0.65
N THR A 16 -4.98 -6.51 1.76
CA THR A 16 -4.05 -6.30 2.89
C THR A 16 -4.44 -7.09 4.14
N THR A 17 -5.33 -8.07 4.03
CA THR A 17 -5.84 -8.86 5.18
C THR A 17 -4.70 -9.51 5.98
N LEU A 18 -3.67 -10.02 5.30
CA LEU A 18 -2.55 -10.73 5.94
C LEU A 18 -1.51 -9.80 6.57
N ARG A 19 -1.54 -8.48 6.28
CA ARG A 19 -0.64 -7.49 6.87
C ARG A 19 -1.41 -6.50 7.73
N ASP A 20 -2.19 -5.59 7.15
CA ASP A 20 -2.96 -4.57 7.87
C ASP A 20 -4.12 -5.19 8.64
N GLY A 21 -4.86 -6.08 7.99
CA GLY A 21 -5.94 -6.85 8.64
C GLY A 21 -5.46 -7.63 9.86
N ALA A 22 -4.24 -8.16 9.82
CA ALA A 22 -3.64 -8.91 10.93
C ALA A 22 -3.24 -8.03 12.12
N GLN A 23 -3.29 -6.69 12.00
CA GLN A 23 -3.08 -5.75 13.09
C GLN A 23 -4.32 -5.57 13.98
N GLN A 24 -5.46 -6.18 13.63
CA GLN A 24 -6.65 -6.18 14.47
C GLN A 24 -6.35 -6.76 15.84
N GLU A 25 -6.80 -6.05 16.88
CA GLU A 25 -6.61 -6.49 18.25
C GLU A 25 -7.24 -7.90 18.48
N GLY A 26 -6.47 -8.78 19.11
CA GLY A 26 -6.90 -10.16 19.36
C GLY A 26 -6.72 -11.15 18.20
N LEU A 27 -6.43 -10.68 17.00
CA LEU A 27 -6.15 -11.55 15.85
C LEU A 27 -4.68 -11.99 15.81
N ARG A 28 -4.45 -13.29 15.74
CA ARG A 28 -3.10 -13.86 15.59
C ARG A 28 -3.14 -14.94 14.51
N LEU A 29 -2.59 -14.62 13.35
CA LEU A 29 -2.48 -15.55 12.23
C LEU A 29 -1.16 -16.32 12.34
N THR A 30 -1.23 -17.64 12.30
CA THR A 30 -0.05 -18.50 12.10
C THR A 30 0.38 -18.48 10.63
N VAL A 31 1.57 -18.99 10.32
CA VAL A 31 2.02 -19.18 8.91
C VAL A 31 1.00 -20.04 8.15
N HIS A 32 0.51 -21.12 8.77
CA HIS A 32 -0.49 -22.00 8.16
C HIS A 32 -1.81 -21.26 7.86
N ASP A 33 -2.27 -20.40 8.78
CA ASP A 33 -3.47 -19.59 8.53
C ASP A 33 -3.25 -18.62 7.36
N LYS A 34 -2.10 -17.92 7.32
CA LYS A 34 -1.75 -17.03 6.21
C LYS A 34 -1.74 -17.77 4.86
N VAL A 35 -1.17 -18.96 4.79
CA VAL A 35 -1.17 -19.79 3.57
C VAL A 35 -2.59 -20.14 3.14
N ARG A 36 -3.46 -20.54 4.06
CA ARG A 36 -4.87 -20.85 3.77
C ARG A 36 -5.65 -19.64 3.28
N ILE A 37 -5.46 -18.48 3.94
CA ILE A 37 -6.11 -17.23 3.56
C ILE A 37 -5.60 -16.77 2.19
N ALA A 38 -4.30 -16.81 1.94
CA ALA A 38 -3.73 -16.44 0.64
C ALA A 38 -4.34 -17.25 -0.52
N ARG A 39 -4.55 -18.56 -0.34
CA ARG A 39 -5.23 -19.41 -1.34
C ARG A 39 -6.69 -19.01 -1.55
N ALA A 40 -7.41 -18.70 -0.48
CA ALA A 40 -8.79 -18.25 -0.58
C ALA A 40 -8.91 -16.90 -1.30
N LEU A 41 -7.96 -15.98 -1.08
CA LEU A 41 -7.87 -14.71 -1.78
C LEU A 41 -7.55 -14.89 -3.27
N ASP A 42 -6.65 -15.82 -3.60
CA ASP A 42 -6.35 -16.18 -4.99
C ASP A 42 -7.57 -16.80 -5.70
N ASP A 43 -8.30 -17.69 -5.01
CA ASP A 43 -9.55 -18.26 -5.54
C ASP A 43 -10.67 -17.19 -5.66
N LEU A 44 -10.66 -16.14 -4.85
CA LEU A 44 -11.54 -14.96 -4.98
C LEU A 44 -11.18 -14.10 -6.21
N GLY A 45 -9.94 -14.17 -6.68
CA GLY A 45 -9.47 -13.46 -7.86
C GLY A 45 -8.91 -12.06 -7.60
N VAL A 46 -8.43 -11.76 -6.37
CA VAL A 46 -7.72 -10.51 -6.10
C VAL A 46 -6.42 -10.44 -6.92
N THR A 47 -6.02 -9.25 -7.33
CA THR A 47 -4.82 -9.07 -8.17
C THR A 47 -3.55 -9.24 -7.33
N PHE A 48 -3.53 -8.66 -6.13
CA PHE A 48 -2.38 -8.67 -5.23
C PHE A 48 -2.76 -9.10 -3.82
N ILE A 49 -1.85 -9.82 -3.14
CA ILE A 49 -1.98 -10.25 -1.74
C ILE A 49 -0.75 -9.75 -0.98
N GLU A 50 -0.95 -8.83 -0.06
CA GLU A 50 0.10 -8.30 0.80
C GLU A 50 0.37 -9.25 1.97
N GLY A 51 1.48 -9.98 1.90
CA GLY A 51 1.76 -11.10 2.81
C GLY A 51 2.25 -10.70 4.20
N GLY A 52 2.78 -9.49 4.37
CA GLY A 52 3.36 -9.02 5.64
C GLY A 52 4.66 -8.25 5.46
N TRP A 53 5.39 -8.03 6.57
CA TRP A 53 6.64 -7.28 6.61
C TRP A 53 7.84 -8.20 6.91
N PRO A 54 8.52 -8.72 5.86
CA PRO A 54 9.70 -9.56 6.05
C PRO A 54 10.83 -8.78 6.75
N GLY A 55 11.53 -9.45 7.67
CA GLY A 55 12.61 -8.84 8.46
C GLY A 55 12.14 -8.04 9.68
N ALA A 56 10.91 -7.59 9.76
CA ALA A 56 10.34 -6.91 10.92
C ALA A 56 9.56 -7.88 11.84
N ASN A 57 8.92 -8.89 11.24
CA ASN A 57 8.13 -9.90 11.96
C ASN A 57 8.62 -11.32 11.58
N PRO A 58 9.08 -12.14 12.56
CA PRO A 58 9.54 -13.51 12.26
C PRO A 58 8.48 -14.40 11.60
N ASN A 59 7.20 -14.24 11.96
CA ASN A 59 6.10 -15.02 11.36
C ASN A 59 5.92 -14.64 9.88
N ASP A 60 6.04 -13.36 9.53
CA ASP A 60 5.97 -12.90 8.15
C ASP A 60 7.17 -13.40 7.34
N THR A 61 8.38 -13.35 7.94
CA THR A 61 9.58 -13.92 7.31
C THR A 61 9.41 -15.41 7.01
N ALA A 62 8.82 -16.18 7.94
CA ALA A 62 8.54 -17.59 7.73
C ALA A 62 7.46 -17.83 6.65
N PHE A 63 6.45 -16.95 6.57
CA PHE A 63 5.44 -17.02 5.52
C PHE A 63 6.06 -16.81 4.12
N PHE A 64 6.91 -15.81 3.94
CA PHE A 64 7.62 -15.59 2.68
C PHE A 64 8.57 -16.74 2.33
N ALA A 65 9.24 -17.34 3.34
CA ALA A 65 10.05 -18.53 3.12
C ALA A 65 9.23 -19.76 2.65
N ALA A 66 7.98 -19.92 3.10
CA ALA A 66 7.06 -20.92 2.59
C ALA A 66 6.60 -20.58 1.16
N ALA A 67 6.35 -19.31 0.87
CA ALA A 67 6.00 -18.83 -0.47
C ALA A 67 7.10 -19.12 -1.50
N ALA A 68 8.36 -18.82 -1.17
CA ALA A 68 9.53 -19.09 -2.03
C ALA A 68 9.70 -20.58 -2.35
N LYS A 69 9.24 -21.50 -1.47
CA LYS A 69 9.21 -22.93 -1.71
C LYS A 69 8.02 -23.41 -2.56
N GLY A 70 7.15 -22.48 -3.00
CA GLY A 70 5.94 -22.78 -3.77
C GLY A 70 4.78 -23.33 -2.93
N GLU A 71 4.86 -23.27 -1.60
CA GLU A 71 3.85 -23.85 -0.70
C GLU A 71 2.49 -23.12 -0.78
N LEU A 72 2.44 -21.87 -1.26
CA LEU A 72 1.19 -21.13 -1.43
C LEU A 72 0.35 -21.69 -2.60
N GLY A 73 0.98 -22.01 -3.74
CA GLY A 73 0.30 -22.53 -4.92
C GLY A 73 -0.68 -21.54 -5.54
N LEU A 74 -0.39 -20.23 -5.48
CA LEU A 74 -1.21 -19.19 -6.11
C LEU A 74 -1.26 -19.38 -7.63
N LYS A 75 -2.43 -19.13 -8.24
CA LYS A 75 -2.69 -19.35 -9.68
C LYS A 75 -2.67 -18.04 -10.45
N THR A 76 -3.23 -16.97 -9.87
CA THR A 76 -3.50 -15.69 -10.53
C THR A 76 -2.98 -14.50 -9.72
N SER A 77 -3.13 -14.53 -8.41
CA SER A 77 -2.70 -13.43 -7.53
C SER A 77 -1.19 -13.33 -7.42
N GLN A 78 -0.69 -12.11 -7.35
CA GLN A 78 0.72 -11.83 -7.07
C GLN A 78 0.93 -11.54 -5.58
N LEU A 79 1.89 -12.22 -4.98
CA LEU A 79 2.28 -11.96 -3.60
C LEU A 79 3.13 -10.68 -3.54
N VAL A 80 2.87 -9.84 -2.53
CA VAL A 80 3.56 -8.56 -2.29
C VAL A 80 4.19 -8.57 -0.90
N ALA A 81 5.45 -8.13 -0.80
CA ALA A 81 6.11 -7.85 0.46
C ALA A 81 5.93 -6.37 0.80
N PHE A 82 5.61 -6.08 2.06
CA PHE A 82 5.47 -4.72 2.57
C PHE A 82 6.70 -4.30 3.37
N GLY A 83 7.09 -3.04 3.27
CA GLY A 83 8.16 -2.47 4.07
C GLY A 83 8.18 -0.95 4.05
N ALA A 84 9.24 -0.35 4.56
CA ALA A 84 9.44 1.09 4.55
C ALA A 84 10.59 1.49 3.62
N THR A 85 10.66 2.77 3.30
CA THR A 85 11.85 3.34 2.68
C THR A 85 13.08 3.15 3.57
N ARG A 86 14.29 3.23 2.99
CA ARG A 86 15.54 3.09 3.74
C ARG A 86 15.62 4.02 4.96
N LYS A 87 16.51 3.72 5.88
CA LYS A 87 16.76 4.58 7.04
C LYS A 87 17.38 5.92 6.63
N VAL A 88 17.09 6.95 7.46
CA VAL A 88 17.70 8.29 7.35
C VAL A 88 19.22 8.19 7.25
N GLY A 89 19.82 8.93 6.31
CA GLY A 89 21.27 8.98 6.07
C GLY A 89 21.88 7.70 5.50
N GLY A 90 21.06 6.66 5.26
CA GLY A 90 21.51 5.37 4.72
C GLY A 90 21.55 5.31 3.19
N LYS A 91 21.70 4.09 2.69
CA LYS A 91 21.54 3.73 1.27
C LYS A 91 20.67 2.49 1.16
N ALA A 92 19.72 2.47 0.23
CA ALA A 92 18.80 1.34 0.02
C ALA A 92 19.55 0.02 -0.20
N SER A 93 20.63 0.05 -0.98
CA SER A 93 21.46 -1.12 -1.28
C SER A 93 22.17 -1.74 -0.07
N ARG A 94 22.26 -1.02 1.05
CA ARG A 94 22.90 -1.45 2.30
C ARG A 94 21.92 -1.52 3.47
N ASP A 95 20.68 -1.17 3.26
CA ASP A 95 19.65 -1.21 4.31
C ASP A 95 19.17 -2.66 4.54
N PRO A 96 19.26 -3.18 5.78
CA PRO A 96 18.88 -4.57 6.06
C PRO A 96 17.39 -4.86 5.80
N LEU A 97 16.49 -3.88 6.02
CA LEU A 97 15.06 -4.07 5.77
C LEU A 97 14.76 -4.07 4.28
N THR A 98 15.40 -3.19 3.50
CA THR A 98 15.32 -3.23 2.04
C THR A 98 15.87 -4.55 1.48
N ARG A 99 16.95 -5.09 2.08
CA ARG A 99 17.47 -6.41 1.71
C ARG A 99 16.46 -7.53 2.00
N ALA A 100 15.82 -7.51 3.18
CA ALA A 100 14.80 -8.50 3.54
C ALA A 100 13.59 -8.49 2.57
N LEU A 101 13.24 -7.32 2.00
CA LEU A 101 12.22 -7.23 0.96
C LEU A 101 12.62 -7.98 -0.32
N LEU A 102 13.89 -7.88 -0.74
CA LEU A 102 14.40 -8.64 -1.89
C LEU A 102 14.48 -10.14 -1.60
N ASP A 103 14.91 -10.51 -0.38
CA ASP A 103 15.03 -11.90 0.06
C ASP A 103 13.67 -12.59 0.22
N ALA A 104 12.57 -11.84 0.29
CA ALA A 104 11.20 -12.36 0.25
C ALA A 104 10.81 -12.95 -1.12
N GLU A 105 11.58 -12.66 -2.18
CA GLU A 105 11.43 -13.17 -3.56
C GLU A 105 10.05 -12.90 -4.19
N THR A 106 9.34 -11.87 -3.72
CA THR A 106 8.04 -11.49 -4.29
C THR A 106 8.19 -10.70 -5.59
N PRO A 107 7.26 -10.82 -6.55
CA PRO A 107 7.29 -10.03 -7.79
C PRO A 107 7.07 -8.54 -7.56
N ALA A 108 6.35 -8.17 -6.51
CA ALA A 108 6.03 -6.80 -6.16
C ALA A 108 6.37 -6.48 -4.71
N ILE A 109 6.63 -5.20 -4.43
CA ILE A 109 6.95 -4.66 -3.10
C ILE A 109 6.16 -3.38 -2.90
N THR A 110 5.49 -3.24 -1.76
CA THR A 110 4.88 -1.99 -1.31
C THR A 110 5.77 -1.34 -0.26
N LEU A 111 6.05 -0.05 -0.43
CA LEU A 111 6.83 0.77 0.49
C LEU A 111 5.94 1.81 1.14
N VAL A 112 5.87 1.82 2.47
CA VAL A 112 5.29 2.97 3.18
C VAL A 112 6.26 4.15 3.17
N ALA A 113 5.77 5.33 2.77
CA ALA A 113 6.50 6.59 2.76
C ALA A 113 5.70 7.68 3.47
N LYS A 114 6.37 8.53 4.26
CA LYS A 114 5.70 9.64 4.95
C LYS A 114 5.34 10.73 3.94
N SER A 115 4.08 11.10 3.88
CA SER A 115 3.56 12.18 3.02
C SER A 115 3.02 13.38 3.80
N HIS A 116 3.03 13.31 5.14
CA HIS A 116 2.71 14.42 6.02
C HIS A 116 4.01 15.01 6.61
N ASP A 117 4.27 16.30 6.38
CA ASP A 117 5.49 17.00 6.81
C ASP A 117 5.76 16.89 8.31
N ALA A 118 4.73 17.06 9.16
CA ALA A 118 4.87 16.92 10.60
C ALA A 118 5.35 15.51 11.02
N HIS A 119 4.99 14.46 10.26
CA HIS A 119 5.45 13.11 10.53
C HIS A 119 6.91 12.90 10.12
N VAL A 120 7.37 13.57 9.07
CA VAL A 120 8.80 13.57 8.71
C VAL A 120 9.62 14.14 9.84
N TYR A 121 9.23 15.31 10.39
CA TYR A 121 9.96 15.93 11.48
C TYR A 121 9.87 15.16 12.81
N ARG A 122 8.69 14.65 13.17
CA ARG A 122 8.45 14.05 14.49
C ARG A 122 8.77 12.57 14.56
N ALA A 123 8.38 11.79 13.54
CA ALA A 123 8.56 10.35 13.52
C ALA A 123 9.90 9.95 12.92
N LEU A 124 10.25 10.47 11.73
CA LEU A 124 11.54 10.17 11.08
C LEU A 124 12.68 11.01 11.65
N ARG A 125 12.38 12.16 12.29
CA ARG A 125 13.36 13.10 12.87
C ARG A 125 14.39 13.57 11.82
N THR A 126 13.90 13.93 10.63
CA THR A 126 14.73 14.34 9.50
C THR A 126 14.07 15.50 8.74
N THR A 127 14.68 15.91 7.62
CA THR A 127 14.16 16.98 6.77
C THR A 127 13.25 16.42 5.67
N LEU A 128 12.46 17.30 5.05
CA LEU A 128 11.59 16.93 3.92
C LEU A 128 12.40 16.43 2.74
N GLU A 129 13.54 17.06 2.45
CA GLU A 129 14.46 16.70 1.36
C GLU A 129 15.03 15.30 1.57
N GLU A 130 15.42 14.96 2.80
CA GLU A 130 15.93 13.61 3.09
C GLU A 130 14.82 12.55 2.95
N ASN A 131 13.57 12.85 3.35
CA ASN A 131 12.46 11.92 3.12
C ASN A 131 12.23 11.69 1.62
N LEU A 132 12.26 12.72 0.79
CA LEU A 132 12.18 12.57 -0.67
C LEU A 132 13.38 11.77 -1.22
N ALA A 133 14.58 12.00 -0.72
CA ALA A 133 15.77 11.23 -1.09
C ALA A 133 15.68 9.76 -0.67
N MET A 134 15.04 9.46 0.49
CA MET A 134 14.78 8.09 0.93
C MET A 134 13.81 7.37 -0.02
N ILE A 135 12.75 8.04 -0.46
CA ILE A 135 11.79 7.52 -1.44
C ILE A 135 12.51 7.22 -2.74
N THR A 136 13.19 8.23 -3.32
CA THR A 136 13.91 8.09 -4.59
C THR A 136 14.92 6.92 -4.56
N ASP A 137 15.79 6.88 -3.55
CA ASP A 137 16.84 5.86 -3.45
C ASP A 137 16.27 4.44 -3.29
N THR A 138 15.17 4.29 -2.52
CA THR A 138 14.60 2.97 -2.26
C THR A 138 13.79 2.46 -3.45
N VAL A 139 12.93 3.30 -4.01
CA VAL A 139 12.12 2.94 -5.19
C VAL A 139 13.01 2.60 -6.37
N ALA A 140 13.96 3.49 -6.73
CA ALA A 140 14.85 3.27 -7.86
C ALA A 140 15.75 2.03 -7.68
N PHE A 141 16.19 1.75 -6.44
CA PHE A 141 16.97 0.55 -6.15
C PHE A 141 16.15 -0.72 -6.40
N LEU A 142 14.95 -0.83 -5.83
CA LEU A 142 14.10 -2.02 -5.95
C LEU A 142 13.60 -2.23 -7.39
N THR A 143 13.28 -1.16 -8.10
CA THR A 143 12.89 -1.20 -9.52
C THR A 143 14.07 -1.74 -10.38
N LYS A 144 15.30 -1.28 -10.09
CA LYS A 144 16.51 -1.78 -10.75
C LYS A 144 16.76 -3.26 -10.48
N GLU A 145 16.41 -3.75 -9.29
CA GLU A 145 16.46 -5.19 -8.93
C GLU A 145 15.29 -5.99 -9.56
N GLY A 146 14.50 -5.37 -10.46
CA GLY A 146 13.44 -6.02 -11.23
C GLY A 146 12.13 -6.21 -10.48
N ARG A 147 11.89 -5.47 -9.40
CA ARG A 147 10.63 -5.53 -8.65
C ARG A 147 9.65 -4.49 -9.15
N ARG A 148 8.37 -4.83 -9.19
CA ARG A 148 7.28 -3.86 -9.27
C ARG A 148 7.22 -3.14 -7.92
N VAL A 149 7.17 -1.82 -7.91
CA VAL A 149 7.20 -1.05 -6.67
C VAL A 149 5.94 -0.20 -6.55
N PHE A 150 5.22 -0.39 -5.47
CA PHE A 150 4.09 0.43 -5.06
C PHE A 150 4.51 1.29 -3.88
N VAL A 151 3.93 2.49 -3.76
CA VAL A 151 4.26 3.41 -2.66
C VAL A 151 2.98 3.85 -1.96
N ASP A 152 2.83 3.43 -0.70
CA ASP A 152 1.78 3.93 0.19
C ASP A 152 2.21 5.29 0.73
N ALA A 153 1.56 6.35 0.27
CA ALA A 153 1.73 7.71 0.78
C ALA A 153 0.97 7.85 2.10
N GLU A 154 1.63 7.46 3.20
CA GLU A 154 1.01 7.35 4.53
C GLU A 154 0.57 8.71 5.06
N HIS A 155 -0.65 8.79 5.59
CA HIS A 155 -1.31 10.04 6.02
C HIS A 155 -1.43 11.09 4.91
N PHE A 156 -1.65 10.64 3.66
CA PHE A 156 -1.67 11.55 2.51
C PHE A 156 -2.73 12.64 2.65
N PHE A 157 -3.95 12.29 3.00
CA PHE A 157 -5.05 13.26 3.07
C PHE A 157 -4.84 14.32 4.16
N ASP A 158 -4.35 13.92 5.33
CA ASP A 158 -3.97 14.87 6.39
C ASP A 158 -2.77 15.72 5.97
N GLY A 159 -1.78 15.10 5.33
CA GLY A 159 -0.61 15.79 4.79
C GLY A 159 -0.99 16.80 3.71
N TYR A 160 -1.85 16.41 2.78
CA TYR A 160 -2.36 17.30 1.74
C TYR A 160 -3.12 18.49 2.33
N ARG A 161 -3.95 18.25 3.33
CA ARG A 161 -4.68 19.33 4.03
C ARG A 161 -3.75 20.31 4.75
N ALA A 162 -2.65 19.80 5.33
CA ALA A 162 -1.68 20.62 6.06
C ALA A 162 -0.69 21.33 5.13
N ASN A 163 -0.18 20.64 4.12
CA ASN A 163 0.84 21.09 3.17
C ASN A 163 0.66 20.40 1.81
N PRO A 164 -0.27 20.90 0.96
CA PRO A 164 -0.57 20.28 -0.33
C PRO A 164 0.65 20.13 -1.23
N ALA A 165 1.53 21.15 -1.24
CA ALA A 165 2.70 21.15 -2.09
C ALA A 165 3.64 19.98 -1.76
N TYR A 166 3.89 19.72 -0.48
CA TYR A 166 4.76 18.63 -0.04
C TYR A 166 4.11 17.25 -0.28
N ALA A 167 2.82 17.11 0.04
CA ALA A 167 2.13 15.85 -0.19
C ALA A 167 2.16 15.43 -1.68
N LEU A 168 1.93 16.39 -2.59
CA LEU A 168 2.03 16.15 -4.03
C LEU A 168 3.48 15.89 -4.49
N GLU A 169 4.46 16.55 -3.87
CA GLU A 169 5.89 16.31 -4.16
C GLU A 169 6.31 14.88 -3.79
N VAL A 170 5.73 14.29 -2.73
CA VAL A 170 5.94 12.88 -2.38
C VAL A 170 5.41 11.97 -3.48
N VAL A 171 4.19 12.21 -4.00
CA VAL A 171 3.61 11.43 -5.11
C VAL A 171 4.51 11.54 -6.35
N LYS A 172 4.88 12.77 -6.71
CA LYS A 172 5.76 13.02 -7.85
C LYS A 172 7.13 12.34 -7.70
N THR A 173 7.74 12.43 -6.53
CA THR A 173 9.05 11.82 -6.24
C THR A 173 8.99 10.30 -6.40
N ALA A 174 7.93 9.65 -5.92
CA ALA A 174 7.74 8.21 -6.09
C ALA A 174 7.57 7.83 -7.56
N ALA A 175 6.78 8.60 -8.32
CA ALA A 175 6.59 8.43 -9.76
C ALA A 175 7.90 8.56 -10.53
N ASP A 176 8.64 9.65 -10.32
CA ASP A 176 9.92 9.94 -10.98
C ASP A 176 10.99 8.87 -10.65
N ALA A 177 10.91 8.24 -9.48
CA ALA A 177 11.80 7.16 -9.07
C ALA A 177 11.46 5.80 -9.68
N GLY A 178 10.31 5.67 -10.35
CA GLY A 178 9.87 4.45 -11.04
C GLY A 178 8.87 3.60 -10.26
N ALA A 179 8.13 4.18 -9.30
CA ALA A 179 6.97 3.50 -8.72
C ALA A 179 5.92 3.25 -9.83
N GLU A 180 5.26 2.10 -9.77
CA GLU A 180 4.19 1.75 -10.70
C GLU A 180 2.86 2.39 -10.30
N VAL A 181 2.55 2.39 -9.00
CA VAL A 181 1.35 3.00 -8.42
C VAL A 181 1.74 3.76 -7.15
N VAL A 182 1.11 4.92 -6.92
CA VAL A 182 1.16 5.59 -5.62
C VAL A 182 -0.22 5.53 -4.97
N ILE A 183 -0.28 4.97 -3.78
CA ILE A 183 -1.51 4.76 -3.02
C ILE A 183 -1.70 5.91 -2.04
N LEU A 184 -2.81 6.61 -2.17
CA LEU A 184 -3.19 7.69 -1.26
C LEU A 184 -3.85 7.09 -0.02
N CYS A 185 -3.21 7.21 1.15
CA CYS A 185 -3.69 6.57 2.38
C CYS A 185 -4.46 7.56 3.26
N ASP A 186 -5.73 7.25 3.52
CA ASP A 186 -6.50 7.84 4.62
C ASP A 186 -6.23 7.06 5.90
N THR A 187 -4.99 7.21 6.40
CA THR A 187 -4.47 6.43 7.54
C THR A 187 -5.23 6.69 8.85
N ASN A 188 -5.73 7.91 9.04
CA ASN A 188 -6.57 8.24 10.19
C ASN A 188 -8.06 7.90 9.99
N GLY A 189 -8.47 7.49 8.78
CA GLY A 189 -9.89 7.24 8.46
C GLY A 189 -10.78 8.46 8.64
N GLY A 190 -10.20 9.66 8.49
CA GLY A 190 -10.85 10.93 8.76
C GLY A 190 -11.54 11.57 7.57
N MET A 191 -11.38 11.02 6.38
CA MET A 191 -11.96 11.58 5.16
C MET A 191 -13.46 11.32 5.06
N LEU A 192 -14.12 12.21 4.32
CA LEU A 192 -15.52 12.06 3.93
C LEU A 192 -15.63 11.97 2.40
N PRO A 193 -16.61 11.24 1.85
CA PRO A 193 -16.70 11.01 0.41
C PRO A 193 -16.74 12.28 -0.43
N GLY A 194 -17.38 13.33 0.06
CA GLY A 194 -17.46 14.62 -0.63
C GLY A 194 -16.12 15.35 -0.82
N TRP A 195 -15.07 14.94 -0.11
CA TRP A 195 -13.74 15.57 -0.20
C TRP A 195 -12.74 14.72 -1.01
N MET A 196 -13.07 13.43 -1.23
CA MET A 196 -12.18 12.51 -1.92
C MET A 196 -11.86 12.94 -3.34
N GLY A 197 -12.88 13.27 -4.13
CA GLY A 197 -12.74 13.55 -5.55
C GLY A 197 -11.78 14.71 -5.85
N GLU A 198 -11.82 15.79 -5.08
CA GLU A 198 -10.93 16.94 -5.25
C GLU A 198 -9.46 16.54 -5.02
N VAL A 199 -9.18 15.86 -3.92
CA VAL A 199 -7.81 15.50 -3.52
C VAL A 199 -7.21 14.45 -4.47
N VAL A 200 -7.99 13.43 -4.82
CA VAL A 200 -7.55 12.38 -5.77
C VAL A 200 -7.31 12.98 -7.15
N SER A 201 -8.21 13.86 -7.63
CA SER A 201 -8.03 14.55 -8.92
C SER A 201 -6.78 15.43 -8.93
N ALA A 202 -6.48 16.13 -7.82
CA ALA A 202 -5.26 16.93 -7.70
C ALA A 202 -4.00 16.06 -7.76
N ALA A 203 -3.98 14.92 -7.06
CA ALA A 203 -2.86 13.97 -7.13
C ALA A 203 -2.73 13.33 -8.53
N GLY A 204 -3.83 13.10 -9.22
CA GLY A 204 -3.86 12.56 -10.60
C GLY A 204 -3.15 13.44 -11.63
N GLN A 205 -3.00 14.76 -11.36
CA GLN A 205 -2.26 15.66 -12.25
C GLN A 205 -0.75 15.32 -12.32
N VAL A 206 -0.23 14.51 -11.41
CA VAL A 206 1.16 14.01 -11.47
C VAL A 206 1.35 13.06 -12.66
N GLY A 207 0.29 12.35 -13.10
CA GLY A 207 0.33 11.48 -14.27
C GLY A 207 0.84 10.07 -13.99
N ILE A 208 0.77 9.63 -12.74
CA ILE A 208 1.00 8.23 -12.32
C ILE A 208 -0.33 7.56 -12.00
N ASP A 209 -0.40 6.24 -12.12
CA ASP A 209 -1.53 5.47 -11.64
C ASP A 209 -1.68 5.63 -10.12
N LEU A 210 -2.91 5.95 -9.69
CA LEU A 210 -3.22 6.15 -8.27
C LEU A 210 -3.97 4.96 -7.69
N GLY A 211 -3.61 4.64 -6.45
CA GLY A 211 -4.36 3.76 -5.57
C GLY A 211 -5.02 4.50 -4.41
N ILE A 212 -5.88 3.77 -3.71
CA ILE A 212 -6.59 4.26 -2.52
C ILE A 212 -6.52 3.21 -1.40
N HIS A 213 -6.24 3.67 -0.19
CA HIS A 213 -6.29 2.87 1.04
C HIS A 213 -6.99 3.66 2.13
N CYS A 214 -8.14 3.20 2.59
CA CYS A 214 -8.96 3.91 3.57
C CYS A 214 -9.15 3.11 4.85
N HIS A 215 -8.83 3.73 6.02
CA HIS A 215 -9.30 3.27 7.32
C HIS A 215 -10.73 3.74 7.59
N ASN A 216 -11.42 3.08 8.54
CA ASN A 216 -12.87 3.18 8.70
C ASN A 216 -13.30 3.96 9.96
N ASP A 217 -12.49 4.89 10.46
CA ASP A 217 -12.75 5.61 11.71
C ASP A 217 -14.00 6.49 11.64
N THR A 218 -14.30 7.06 10.47
CA THR A 218 -15.56 7.79 10.22
C THR A 218 -16.72 6.88 9.79
N GLY A 219 -16.51 5.56 9.62
CA GLY A 219 -17.48 4.65 9.03
C GLY A 219 -17.64 4.83 7.50
N CYS A 220 -16.75 5.55 6.85
CA CYS A 220 -16.86 5.91 5.44
C CYS A 220 -15.84 5.23 4.52
N ALA A 221 -15.03 4.28 5.00
CA ALA A 221 -13.94 3.70 4.23
C ALA A 221 -14.37 3.16 2.86
N VAL A 222 -15.46 2.40 2.79
CA VAL A 222 -16.01 1.88 1.52
C VAL A 222 -16.46 3.03 0.62
N ALA A 223 -17.23 3.98 1.15
CA ALA A 223 -17.73 5.12 0.37
C ALA A 223 -16.59 6.01 -0.12
N ASN A 224 -15.55 6.21 0.70
CA ASN A 224 -14.34 6.95 0.33
C ASN A 224 -13.57 6.22 -0.79
N THR A 225 -13.46 4.89 -0.70
CA THR A 225 -12.82 4.07 -1.73
C THR A 225 -13.54 4.19 -3.07
N ILE A 226 -14.88 4.07 -3.08
CA ILE A 226 -15.67 4.23 -4.31
C ILE A 226 -15.53 5.65 -4.87
N ALA A 227 -15.61 6.69 -4.02
CA ALA A 227 -15.41 8.06 -4.46
C ALA A 227 -14.01 8.32 -5.06
N ALA A 228 -12.99 7.65 -4.55
CA ALA A 228 -11.64 7.72 -5.11
C ALA A 228 -11.56 7.02 -6.48
N VAL A 229 -12.23 5.88 -6.66
CA VAL A 229 -12.33 5.18 -7.94
C VAL A 229 -13.07 6.05 -8.97
N ASP A 230 -14.18 6.68 -8.58
CA ASP A 230 -14.91 7.63 -9.43
C ASP A 230 -14.04 8.82 -9.86
N ALA A 231 -13.05 9.18 -9.03
CA ALA A 231 -12.09 10.25 -9.31
C ALA A 231 -10.83 9.78 -10.07
N GLY A 232 -10.72 8.50 -10.44
CA GLY A 232 -9.68 7.96 -11.29
C GLY A 232 -8.65 7.05 -10.60
N ALA A 233 -8.85 6.66 -9.32
CA ALA A 233 -8.00 5.64 -8.71
C ALA A 233 -8.26 4.27 -9.36
N MET A 234 -7.18 3.57 -9.74
CA MET A 234 -7.23 2.29 -10.45
C MET A 234 -6.73 1.11 -9.62
N HIS A 235 -6.21 1.36 -8.44
CA HIS A 235 -5.69 0.37 -7.50
C HIS A 235 -6.39 0.55 -6.15
N VAL A 236 -7.10 -0.47 -5.70
CA VAL A 236 -7.90 -0.42 -4.46
C VAL A 236 -7.31 -1.36 -3.43
N GLN A 237 -6.90 -0.80 -2.30
CA GLN A 237 -6.47 -1.56 -1.13
C GLN A 237 -7.59 -1.66 -0.10
N GLY A 238 -7.68 -2.79 0.55
CA GLY A 238 -8.60 -3.05 1.65
C GLY A 238 -8.40 -4.44 2.24
N THR A 239 -9.30 -4.85 3.11
CA THR A 239 -9.23 -6.15 3.76
C THR A 239 -10.56 -6.89 3.65
N ILE A 240 -10.52 -8.20 3.75
CA ILE A 240 -11.75 -8.99 3.86
C ILE A 240 -12.47 -8.63 5.15
N ASN A 241 -13.79 -8.37 5.06
CA ASN A 241 -14.66 -7.93 6.15
C ASN A 241 -14.17 -6.65 6.87
N GLY A 242 -13.33 -5.85 6.26
CA GLY A 242 -12.81 -4.62 6.85
C GLY A 242 -11.91 -4.83 8.06
N HIS A 243 -11.30 -6.00 8.25
CA HIS A 243 -10.37 -6.24 9.35
C HIS A 243 -9.23 -5.22 9.37
N GLY A 244 -8.73 -4.83 10.54
CA GLY A 244 -7.62 -3.89 10.70
C GLY A 244 -7.52 -3.30 12.10
N GLU A 245 -6.56 -2.42 12.27
CA GLU A 245 -6.40 -1.69 13.53
C GLU A 245 -7.58 -0.72 13.76
N ARG A 246 -7.83 -0.37 15.01
CA ARG A 246 -8.91 0.53 15.46
C ARG A 246 -10.29 0.05 14.97
N THR A 247 -10.86 0.77 13.98
CA THR A 247 -12.19 0.51 13.40
C THR A 247 -12.12 -0.33 12.12
N GLY A 248 -10.93 -0.68 11.68
CA GLY A 248 -10.69 -1.47 10.47
C GLY A 248 -10.44 -0.67 9.20
N ASN A 249 -10.48 -1.36 8.08
CA ASN A 249 -10.20 -0.87 6.72
C ASN A 249 -11.47 -0.85 5.85
N ALA A 250 -11.35 -0.41 4.61
CA ALA A 250 -12.38 -0.66 3.60
C ALA A 250 -12.60 -2.17 3.44
N ASP A 251 -13.86 -2.60 3.55
CA ASP A 251 -14.23 -4.00 3.30
C ASP A 251 -14.24 -4.28 1.79
N LEU A 252 -13.28 -5.08 1.33
CA LEU A 252 -13.13 -5.42 -0.09
C LEU A 252 -14.34 -6.14 -0.66
N ILE A 253 -15.01 -6.98 0.12
CA ILE A 253 -16.22 -7.67 -0.35
C ILE A 253 -17.29 -6.64 -0.72
N THR A 254 -17.51 -5.65 0.13
CA THR A 254 -18.49 -4.59 -0.12
C THR A 254 -18.05 -3.66 -1.26
N VAL A 255 -16.75 -3.38 -1.40
CA VAL A 255 -16.22 -2.54 -2.49
C VAL A 255 -16.40 -3.24 -3.85
N LEU A 256 -16.26 -4.57 -3.91
CA LEU A 256 -16.35 -5.35 -5.14
C LEU A 256 -17.79 -5.71 -5.55
N ALA A 257 -18.74 -5.62 -4.62
CA ALA A 257 -20.15 -5.95 -4.87
C ALA A 257 -20.88 -4.81 -5.60
#